data_9697e77f6f580ec41ba9baf18164155c
#
_entry.id   9697e77f6f580ec41ba9baf18164155c
#
_cell.length_a   1.000
_cell.length_b   1.000
_cell.length_c   1.000
_cell.angle_alpha   90.00
_cell.angle_beta   90.00
_cell.angle_gamma   90.00
#
_symmetry.space_group_name_H-M   'P 1'
#
loop_
_entity.id
_entity.type
_entity.pdbx_description
1 polymer ?
#
loop_
_entity_poly.entity_id
_entity_poly.type
_entity_poly.pdbx_seq_one_letter_code
_entity_poly.pdbx_strand_id
1 'polypeptide(L)'
;MFSLDEAKKYLRVDSNDEDDIIQQELDAAESLVASVLRKDSLEEDDSPIVTVAVLYSLAYINEHREEADHHALTITLRNLLFGERDLRF
;
A
#
# COMPACT_ATOMS: atom_id res chain seq x y z
N MET A 1 6.15 7.73 1.99
CA MET A 1 6.62 6.61 2.83
C MET A 1 7.74 5.83 2.13
N PHE A 2 7.51 5.30 0.95
CA PHE A 2 8.54 4.59 0.18
C PHE A 2 8.94 5.38 -1.04
N SER A 3 10.22 5.29 -1.42
CA SER A 3 10.67 5.80 -2.70
C SER A 3 10.32 4.81 -3.81
N LEU A 4 10.35 5.28 -5.05
CA LEU A 4 10.16 4.41 -6.20
C LEU A 4 11.20 3.29 -6.22
N ASP A 5 12.45 3.60 -5.91
CA ASP A 5 13.52 2.61 -5.89
C ASP A 5 13.26 1.50 -4.88
N GLU A 6 12.77 1.85 -3.70
CA GLU A 6 12.43 0.88 -2.67
C GLU A 6 11.28 -0.01 -3.12
N ALA A 7 10.26 0.58 -3.75
CA ALA A 7 9.13 -0.18 -4.29
C ALA A 7 9.58 -1.16 -5.36
N LYS A 8 10.46 -0.71 -6.27
CA LYS A 8 10.98 -1.57 -7.34
C LYS A 8 11.79 -2.73 -6.77
N LYS A 9 12.59 -2.48 -5.74
CA LYS A 9 13.35 -3.56 -5.09
C LYS A 9 12.43 -4.60 -4.48
N TYR A 10 11.39 -4.15 -3.83
CA TYR A 10 10.40 -5.06 -3.23
C TYR A 10 9.72 -5.92 -4.30
N LEU A 11 9.37 -5.31 -5.42
CA LEU A 11 8.72 -6.01 -6.53
C LEU A 11 9.68 -6.78 -7.42
N ARG A 12 10.99 -6.65 -7.19
CA ARG A 12 12.05 -7.27 -7.99
C ARG A 12 12.01 -6.83 -9.45
N VAL A 13 11.78 -5.54 -9.67
CA VAL A 13 11.76 -4.93 -10.99
C VAL A 13 13.09 -4.23 -11.24
N ASP A 14 13.80 -4.63 -12.29
CA ASP A 14 15.11 -4.08 -12.62
C ASP A 14 15.07 -3.03 -13.73
N SER A 15 14.03 -3.06 -14.57
CA SER A 15 13.92 -2.12 -15.70
C SER A 15 13.23 -0.84 -15.27
N ASN A 16 13.32 0.19 -16.13
CA ASN A 16 12.65 1.46 -15.91
C ASN A 16 11.39 1.62 -16.77
N ASP A 17 10.99 0.58 -17.46
CA ASP A 17 9.90 0.64 -18.42
C ASP A 17 8.54 0.92 -17.78
N GLU A 18 8.39 0.52 -16.51
CA GLU A 18 7.12 0.65 -15.80
C GLU A 18 7.20 1.61 -14.61
N ASP A 19 8.20 2.48 -14.58
CA ASP A 19 8.40 3.38 -13.44
C ASP A 19 7.16 4.22 -13.14
N ASP A 20 6.53 4.78 -14.16
CA ASP A 20 5.32 5.60 -13.96
C ASP A 20 4.17 4.79 -13.39
N ILE A 21 4.00 3.57 -13.89
CA ILE A 21 2.93 2.68 -13.43
C ILE A 21 3.18 2.27 -11.98
N ILE A 22 4.43 1.91 -11.66
CA ILE A 22 4.79 1.48 -10.31
C ILE A 22 4.61 2.64 -9.32
N GLN A 23 4.97 3.86 -9.71
CA GLN A 23 4.76 5.02 -8.86
C GLN A 23 3.27 5.23 -8.59
N GLN A 24 2.42 5.10 -9.60
CA GLN A 24 0.98 5.20 -9.42
C GLN A 24 0.45 4.10 -8.50
N GLU A 25 0.96 2.88 -8.66
CA GLU A 25 0.56 1.77 -7.80
C GLU A 25 0.99 1.99 -6.35
N LEU A 26 2.18 2.53 -6.15
CA LEU A 26 2.66 2.87 -4.81
C LEU A 26 1.79 3.94 -4.16
N ASP A 27 1.47 5.00 -4.91
CA ASP A 27 0.60 6.07 -4.42
C ASP A 27 -0.77 5.51 -4.05
N ALA A 28 -1.31 4.61 -4.88
CA ALA A 28 -2.59 3.98 -4.60
C ALA A 28 -2.53 3.10 -3.35
N ALA A 29 -1.44 2.35 -3.17
CA ALA A 29 -1.25 1.51 -2.00
C ALA A 29 -1.21 2.34 -0.72
N GLU A 30 -0.45 3.43 -0.72
CA GLU A 30 -0.35 4.32 0.43
C GLU A 30 -1.69 4.98 0.73
N SER A 31 -2.41 5.43 -0.29
CA SER A 31 -3.74 6.04 -0.13
C SER A 31 -4.73 5.05 0.45
N LEU A 32 -4.71 3.80 -0.01
CA LEU A 32 -5.61 2.78 0.48
C LEU A 32 -5.36 2.47 1.95
N VAL A 33 -4.10 2.32 2.34
CA VAL A 33 -3.74 2.06 3.74
C VAL A 33 -4.13 3.24 4.62
N ALA A 34 -3.85 4.47 4.17
CA ALA A 34 -4.24 5.67 4.91
C ALA A 34 -5.75 5.73 5.10
N SER A 35 -6.51 5.37 4.07
CA SER A 35 -7.97 5.34 4.13
C SER A 35 -8.46 4.33 5.17
N VAL A 36 -7.88 3.12 5.19
CA VAL A 36 -8.26 2.09 6.15
C VAL A 36 -7.95 2.55 7.58
N LEU A 37 -6.83 3.24 7.77
CA LEU A 37 -6.42 3.77 9.07
C LEU A 37 -7.16 5.06 9.44
N ARG A 38 -7.89 5.65 8.51
CA ARG A 38 -8.57 6.94 8.68
C ARG A 38 -7.58 8.08 8.97
N LYS A 39 -6.44 8.05 8.27
CA LYS A 39 -5.41 9.09 8.34
C LYS A 39 -5.36 9.84 7.01
N ASP A 40 -4.96 11.10 7.07
CA ASP A 40 -4.78 11.90 5.86
C ASP A 40 -3.52 11.53 5.10
N SER A 41 -2.48 11.10 5.82
CA SER A 41 -1.18 10.80 5.23
C SER A 41 -0.44 9.78 6.09
N LEU A 42 0.47 9.04 5.45
CA LEU A 42 1.35 8.08 6.12
C LEU A 42 2.80 8.57 6.18
N GLU A 43 3.07 9.82 5.81
CA GLU A 43 4.43 10.33 5.70
C GLU A 43 5.23 10.21 6.99
N GLU A 44 4.57 10.41 8.12
CA GLU A 44 5.22 10.37 9.43
C GLU A 44 4.99 9.05 10.16
N ASP A 45 4.34 8.10 9.51
CA ASP A 45 4.02 6.83 10.14
C ASP A 45 5.15 5.83 9.89
N ASP A 46 5.81 5.41 10.95
CA ASP A 46 6.91 4.45 10.88
C ASP A 46 6.56 3.11 11.55
N SER A 47 5.28 2.87 11.83
CA SER A 47 4.85 1.60 12.41
C SER A 47 5.20 0.43 11.50
N PRO A 48 5.83 -0.64 12.03
CA PRO A 48 6.16 -1.81 11.22
C PRO A 48 4.94 -2.45 10.55
N ILE A 49 3.79 -2.47 11.23
CA ILE A 49 2.59 -3.09 10.66
C ILE A 49 2.05 -2.25 9.50
N VAL A 50 2.15 -0.94 9.58
CA VAL A 50 1.74 -0.04 8.49
C VAL A 50 2.66 -0.23 7.29
N THR A 51 3.96 -0.34 7.54
CA THR A 51 4.94 -0.60 6.49
C THR A 51 4.62 -1.89 5.74
N VAL A 52 4.35 -2.98 6.49
CA VAL A 52 3.97 -4.26 5.89
C VAL A 52 2.67 -4.12 5.08
N ALA A 53 1.70 -3.38 5.62
CA ALA A 53 0.42 -3.18 4.93
C ALA A 53 0.60 -2.46 3.59
N VAL A 54 1.45 -1.44 3.53
CA VAL A 54 1.71 -0.72 2.27
C VAL A 54 2.39 -1.64 1.27
N LEU A 55 3.41 -2.40 1.69
CA LEU A 55 4.11 -3.32 0.81
C LEU A 55 3.19 -4.43 0.30
N TYR A 56 2.35 -4.98 1.17
CA TYR A 56 1.36 -5.98 0.78
C TYR A 56 0.40 -5.41 -0.26
N SER A 57 -0.10 -4.20 -0.02
CA SER A 57 -1.03 -3.54 -0.94
C SER A 57 -0.38 -3.29 -2.30
N LEU A 58 0.87 -2.83 -2.29
CA LEU A 58 1.62 -2.59 -3.52
C LEU A 58 1.75 -3.88 -4.34
N ALA A 59 2.15 -4.98 -3.69
CA ALA A 59 2.29 -6.26 -4.37
C ALA A 59 0.97 -6.75 -4.93
N TYR A 60 -0.10 -6.61 -4.15
CA TYR A 60 -1.44 -7.03 -4.58
C TYR A 60 -1.89 -6.22 -5.81
N ILE A 61 -1.77 -4.89 -5.74
CA ILE A 61 -2.18 -4.02 -6.83
C ILE A 61 -1.35 -4.32 -8.09
N ASN A 62 -0.05 -4.56 -7.93
CA ASN A 62 0.83 -4.89 -9.03
C ASN A 62 0.44 -6.21 -9.69
N GLU A 63 0.14 -7.25 -8.90
CA GLU A 63 -0.24 -8.57 -9.41
C GLU A 63 -1.64 -8.58 -10.03
N HIS A 64 -2.53 -7.72 -9.55
CA HIS A 64 -3.92 -7.68 -9.99
C HIS A 64 -4.21 -6.39 -10.76
N ARG A 65 -3.23 -5.95 -11.54
CA ARG A 65 -3.25 -4.65 -12.23
C ARG A 65 -4.48 -4.46 -13.11
N GLU A 66 -4.98 -5.53 -13.70
CA GLU A 66 -6.12 -5.48 -14.61
C GLU A 66 -7.48 -5.62 -13.91
N GLU A 67 -7.47 -5.86 -12.61
CA GLU A 67 -8.70 -6.00 -11.84
C GLU A 67 -9.11 -4.65 -11.28
N ALA A 68 -10.39 -4.31 -11.44
CA ALA A 68 -10.92 -3.05 -10.93
C ALA A 68 -11.38 -3.14 -9.48
N ASP A 69 -11.63 -4.34 -8.98
CA ASP A 69 -12.20 -4.56 -7.66
C ASP A 69 -11.13 -4.99 -6.65
N HIS A 70 -10.88 -4.12 -5.66
CA HIS A 70 -9.94 -4.41 -4.59
C HIS A 70 -10.64 -4.64 -3.25
N HIS A 71 -11.90 -5.10 -3.29
CA HIS A 71 -12.69 -5.30 -2.08
C HIS A 71 -12.03 -6.31 -1.13
N ALA A 72 -11.53 -7.42 -1.68
CA ALA A 72 -10.84 -8.44 -0.87
C ALA A 72 -9.59 -7.86 -0.20
N LEU A 73 -8.83 -7.02 -0.90
CA LEU A 73 -7.67 -6.35 -0.34
C LEU A 73 -8.08 -5.44 0.81
N THR A 74 -9.16 -4.67 0.64
CA THR A 74 -9.65 -3.76 1.67
C THR A 74 -10.03 -4.53 2.95
N ILE A 75 -10.70 -5.66 2.81
CA ILE A 75 -11.06 -6.50 3.96
C ILE A 75 -9.80 -7.01 4.66
N THR A 76 -8.83 -7.50 3.88
CA THR A 76 -7.57 -7.99 4.44
C THR A 76 -6.85 -6.89 5.22
N LEU A 77 -6.80 -5.67 4.66
CA LEU A 77 -6.15 -4.53 5.33
C LEU A 77 -6.86 -4.15 6.61
N ARG A 78 -8.19 -4.17 6.62
CA ARG A 78 -8.94 -3.88 7.84
C ARG A 78 -8.59 -4.86 8.95
N ASN A 79 -8.48 -6.15 8.62
CA ASN A 79 -8.13 -7.17 9.59
C ASN A 79 -6.69 -7.01 10.07
N LEU A 80 -5.76 -6.77 9.15
CA LEU A 80 -4.35 -6.60 9.48
C LEU A 80 -4.12 -5.37 10.35
N LEU A 81 -4.80 -4.28 10.06
CA LEU A 81 -4.59 -2.99 10.70
C LEU A 81 -5.54 -2.72 11.85
N PHE A 82 -6.33 -3.70 12.24
CA PHE A 82 -7.35 -3.50 13.28
C PHE A 82 -6.77 -2.88 14.56
N GLY A 83 -5.62 -3.35 15.01
CA GLY A 83 -4.97 -2.85 16.22
C GLY A 83 -4.30 -1.48 16.05
N GLU A 84 -4.12 -1.01 14.81
CA GLU A 84 -3.46 0.26 14.51
C GLU A 84 -4.46 1.38 14.18
N ARG A 85 -5.73 1.03 13.98
CA ARG A 85 -6.74 2.02 13.65
C ARG A 85 -7.11 2.83 14.89
N ASP A 86 -7.49 4.08 14.66
CA ASP A 86 -8.05 4.91 15.71
C ASP A 86 -9.50 4.48 15.95
N LEU A 87 -9.70 3.60 16.91
CA LEU A 87 -10.99 2.99 17.20
C LEU A 87 -11.73 3.79 18.27
N ARG A 88 -12.08 4.99 17.96
CA ARG A 88 -12.91 5.80 18.86
C ARG A 88 -14.37 5.46 18.65
N PHE A 89 -14.97 5.06 19.68
CA PHE A 89 -16.38 4.71 19.70
C PHE A 89 -17.17 5.82 20.38
#